data_af58ce043e68d5cc677ce41a98e04ece
#
_entry.id   af58ce043e68d5cc677ce41a98e04ece
#
_cell.length_a   1.000
_cell.length_b   1.000
_cell.length_c   1.000
_cell.angle_alpha   90.00
_cell.angle_beta   90.00
_cell.angle_gamma   90.00
#
_symmetry.space_group_name_H-M   'P 1'
#
loop_
_entity.id
_entity.type
_entity.pdbx_description
1 polymer ?
#
loop_
_entity_poly.entity_id
_entity_poly.type
_entity_poly.pdbx_seq_one_letter_code
_entity_poly.pdbx_strand_id
1 'polypeptide(L)'
;MDVNTFTYDHMERLLTTSLSHDGADAVTLSSNTYDAVGRLASCAVNDGGSNTSYAYNVRGWMQSVTNNHFYQWLHYQDAPAGGTPCFNGNISGITWLQRESMKAATSAESVYRFQYDGLNRLTQATYASNSEQWNGDLLAMNDRNFSCTYAYDLNSNMTALQRYGVDMYNTSLPTHIRNHGMIDNLTMTYDGNRLKKVTDQCEELSYAGAMDFKDGADKAEEYTYDANGNMTCDRNKGIHSITYNMLNLPQTVLFEDGHETCYTYAADGRKLHVEYRLNNFSIVEAEKAKASDGYDAIACPSALDENGIIETPVESISRTLMTRDYCGNYIYKNGCLERVMTENGYMQDGGLYFYIKDYQGNVRVVLNQRMLDCEGDEVQDIKKAIKVEWYIRQNVEPYEERKIQTYP
;
A
#
# COMPACT_ATOMS: atom_id res chain seq x y z
N MET A 1 -15.16 14.26 -24.14
CA MET A 1 -14.61 13.00 -24.67
C MET A 1 -13.09 13.09 -24.54
N ASP A 2 -12.50 12.10 -23.87
CA ASP A 2 -11.05 12.08 -23.64
C ASP A 2 -10.35 11.40 -24.82
N VAL A 3 -9.31 12.04 -25.34
CA VAL A 3 -8.50 11.53 -26.43
C VAL A 3 -7.05 11.42 -25.96
N ASN A 4 -6.55 10.19 -25.86
CA ASN A 4 -5.13 9.93 -25.62
C ASN A 4 -4.41 9.81 -26.96
N THR A 5 -3.29 10.51 -27.10
CA THR A 5 -2.41 10.45 -28.26
C THR A 5 -1.04 9.94 -27.84
N PHE A 6 -0.52 8.98 -28.58
CA PHE A 6 0.77 8.36 -28.33
C PHE A 6 1.69 8.58 -29.52
N THR A 7 2.95 8.90 -29.27
CA THR A 7 3.99 8.92 -30.30
C THR A 7 5.08 7.90 -29.98
N TYR A 8 5.67 7.32 -31.01
CA TYR A 8 6.66 6.27 -30.86
C TYR A 8 7.89 6.59 -31.72
N ASP A 9 9.04 6.06 -31.35
CA ASP A 9 10.22 6.11 -32.18
C ASP A 9 10.22 4.96 -33.22
N HIS A 10 11.29 4.88 -34.02
CA HIS A 10 11.47 3.85 -35.06
C HIS A 10 11.63 2.42 -34.49
N MET A 11 11.85 2.27 -33.18
CA MET A 11 11.94 0.99 -32.48
C MET A 11 10.65 0.66 -31.73
N GLU A 12 9.55 1.40 -32.03
CA GLU A 12 8.24 1.25 -31.39
C GLU A 12 8.23 1.53 -29.88
N ARG A 13 9.22 2.33 -29.40
CA ARG A 13 9.25 2.74 -27.99
C ARG A 13 8.44 4.02 -27.82
N LEU A 14 7.63 4.09 -26.75
CA LEU A 14 6.75 5.21 -26.45
C LEU A 14 7.56 6.48 -26.15
N LEU A 15 7.41 7.51 -26.98
CA LEU A 15 8.07 8.80 -26.78
C LEU A 15 7.18 9.77 -25.96
N THR A 16 5.93 9.96 -26.35
CA THR A 16 5.04 10.88 -25.67
C THR A 16 3.65 10.29 -25.47
N THR A 17 3.04 10.65 -24.35
CA THR A 17 1.60 10.47 -24.09
C THR A 17 0.98 11.82 -23.86
N SER A 18 -0.06 12.18 -24.61
CA SER A 18 -0.81 13.42 -24.45
C SER A 18 -2.29 13.14 -24.26
N LEU A 19 -2.97 13.96 -23.47
CA LEU A 19 -4.40 13.88 -23.18
C LEU A 19 -5.10 15.17 -23.60
N SER A 20 -6.15 15.08 -24.41
CA SER A 20 -7.14 16.13 -24.63
C SER A 20 -8.44 15.74 -23.93
N HIS A 21 -8.94 16.59 -23.04
CA HIS A 21 -10.18 16.40 -22.30
C HIS A 21 -11.25 17.31 -22.85
N ASP A 22 -12.40 16.73 -23.24
CA ASP A 22 -13.58 17.45 -23.77
C ASP A 22 -13.28 18.46 -24.88
N GLY A 23 -12.30 18.15 -25.75
CA GLY A 23 -11.92 18.99 -26.87
C GLY A 23 -11.05 20.18 -26.52
N ALA A 24 -10.56 20.27 -25.29
CA ALA A 24 -9.52 21.21 -24.89
C ALA A 24 -8.17 20.88 -25.55
N ASP A 25 -7.24 21.85 -25.54
CA ASP A 25 -5.88 21.62 -26.02
C ASP A 25 -5.24 20.43 -25.34
N ALA A 26 -4.47 19.65 -26.10
CA ALA A 26 -3.82 18.46 -25.57
C ALA A 26 -2.66 18.84 -24.64
N VAL A 27 -2.65 18.25 -23.44
CA VAL A 27 -1.56 18.36 -22.45
C VAL A 27 -0.66 17.15 -22.60
N THR A 28 0.65 17.35 -22.64
CA THR A 28 1.62 16.25 -22.64
C THR A 28 1.73 15.69 -21.23
N LEU A 29 1.18 14.50 -21.01
CA LEU A 29 1.23 13.81 -19.72
C LEU A 29 2.64 13.31 -19.43
N SER A 30 3.33 12.73 -20.42
CA SER A 30 4.70 12.24 -20.28
C SER A 30 5.49 12.33 -21.58
N SER A 31 6.81 12.51 -21.44
CA SER A 31 7.78 12.47 -22.53
C SER A 31 8.98 11.64 -22.09
N ASN A 32 9.30 10.60 -22.86
CA ASN A 32 10.30 9.60 -22.55
C ASN A 32 11.53 9.74 -23.45
N THR A 33 12.70 9.52 -22.88
CA THR A 33 13.94 9.33 -23.65
C THR A 33 14.57 7.98 -23.31
N TYR A 34 15.36 7.46 -24.23
CA TYR A 34 15.98 6.15 -24.08
C TYR A 34 17.51 6.25 -24.27
N ASP A 35 18.23 5.40 -23.57
CA ASP A 35 19.68 5.29 -23.75
C ASP A 35 20.04 4.53 -25.03
N ALA A 36 21.35 4.45 -25.32
CA ALA A 36 21.86 3.83 -26.54
C ALA A 36 21.55 2.32 -26.66
N VAL A 37 21.21 1.65 -25.54
CA VAL A 37 20.83 0.24 -25.53
C VAL A 37 19.31 0.04 -25.38
N GLY A 38 18.52 1.11 -25.45
CA GLY A 38 17.06 1.08 -25.49
C GLY A 38 16.35 1.06 -24.15
N ARG A 39 17.04 1.32 -23.04
CA ARG A 39 16.44 1.44 -21.71
C ARG A 39 15.92 2.85 -21.47
N LEU A 40 14.87 3.00 -20.67
CA LEU A 40 14.31 4.31 -20.31
C LEU A 40 15.40 5.15 -19.60
N ALA A 41 15.83 6.25 -20.20
CA ALA A 41 16.82 7.14 -19.63
C ALA A 41 16.21 8.30 -18.84
N SER A 42 15.06 8.83 -19.32
CA SER A 42 14.29 9.82 -18.57
C SER A 42 12.80 9.77 -18.91
N CYS A 43 11.99 10.22 -17.96
CA CYS A 43 10.56 10.48 -18.13
C CYS A 43 10.26 11.86 -17.58
N ALA A 44 9.88 12.79 -18.45
CA ALA A 44 9.39 14.11 -18.05
C ALA A 44 7.87 14.09 -18.03
N VAL A 45 7.26 14.72 -17.04
CA VAL A 45 5.80 14.85 -16.90
C VAL A 45 5.38 16.31 -16.90
N ASN A 46 4.09 16.58 -17.20
CA ASN A 46 3.50 17.93 -17.28
C ASN A 46 4.30 18.86 -18.19
N ASP A 47 4.31 18.60 -19.51
CA ASP A 47 5.04 19.40 -20.51
C ASP A 47 6.52 19.69 -20.16
N GLY A 48 7.14 18.78 -19.39
CA GLY A 48 8.52 18.91 -18.93
C GLY A 48 8.70 19.57 -17.56
N GLY A 49 7.60 19.92 -16.87
CA GLY A 49 7.64 20.54 -15.54
C GLY A 49 8.33 19.73 -14.47
N SER A 50 8.40 18.39 -14.60
CA SER A 50 9.18 17.54 -13.73
C SER A 50 9.80 16.39 -14.50
N ASN A 51 11.13 16.21 -14.38
CA ASN A 51 11.89 15.16 -15.07
C ASN A 51 12.48 14.16 -14.08
N THR A 52 12.23 12.88 -14.33
CA THR A 52 12.84 11.77 -13.61
C THR A 52 13.86 11.08 -14.52
N SER A 53 15.11 10.99 -14.07
CA SER A 53 16.20 10.36 -14.79
C SER A 53 16.54 9.00 -14.18
N TYR A 54 16.90 8.04 -15.02
CA TYR A 54 17.24 6.67 -14.65
C TYR A 54 18.65 6.34 -15.10
N ALA A 55 19.45 5.76 -14.22
CA ALA A 55 20.78 5.27 -14.57
C ALA A 55 20.87 3.76 -14.33
N TYR A 56 21.71 3.11 -15.12
CA TYR A 56 21.92 1.67 -15.07
C TYR A 56 23.42 1.35 -15.09
N ASN A 57 23.78 0.28 -14.42
CA ASN A 57 25.14 -0.23 -14.49
C ASN A 57 25.40 -1.01 -15.80
N VAL A 58 26.63 -1.45 -15.98
CA VAL A 58 27.05 -2.21 -17.19
C VAL A 58 26.31 -3.56 -17.36
N ARG A 59 25.69 -4.09 -16.30
CA ARG A 59 24.89 -5.33 -16.35
C ARG A 59 23.42 -5.06 -16.66
N GLY A 60 23.03 -3.79 -16.84
CA GLY A 60 21.66 -3.38 -17.08
C GLY A 60 20.79 -3.27 -15.81
N TRP A 61 21.38 -3.42 -14.62
CA TRP A 61 20.65 -3.23 -13.38
C TRP A 61 20.48 -1.73 -13.11
N MET A 62 19.27 -1.36 -12.67
CA MET A 62 19.00 0.04 -12.32
C MET A 62 19.92 0.45 -11.16
N GLN A 63 20.58 1.57 -11.31
CA GLN A 63 21.51 2.14 -10.32
C GLN A 63 20.90 3.35 -9.62
N SER A 64 20.16 4.19 -10.33
CA SER A 64 19.51 5.33 -9.69
C SER A 64 18.20 5.72 -10.36
N VAL A 65 17.33 6.32 -9.55
CA VAL A 65 16.15 7.10 -9.93
C VAL A 65 16.36 8.50 -9.35
N THR A 66 16.35 9.53 -10.19
CA THR A 66 16.66 10.90 -9.76
C THR A 66 15.62 11.88 -10.27
N ASN A 67 15.01 12.60 -9.34
CA ASN A 67 14.09 13.69 -9.59
C ASN A 67 14.36 14.83 -8.59
N ASN A 68 13.87 16.04 -8.85
CA ASN A 68 14.05 17.18 -7.94
C ASN A 68 13.45 16.94 -6.54
N HIS A 69 12.40 16.12 -6.45
CA HIS A 69 11.69 15.82 -5.21
C HIS A 69 12.08 14.48 -4.59
N PHE A 70 12.69 13.59 -5.36
CA PHE A 70 13.05 12.26 -4.93
C PHE A 70 14.33 11.79 -5.61
N TYR A 71 15.21 11.21 -4.82
CA TYR A 71 16.42 10.57 -5.27
C TYR A 71 16.53 9.20 -4.62
N GLN A 72 16.93 8.19 -5.41
CA GLN A 72 17.19 6.84 -4.93
C GLN A 72 18.41 6.27 -5.64
N TRP A 73 19.32 5.68 -4.86
CA TRP A 73 20.48 4.96 -5.35
C TRP A 73 20.45 3.51 -4.89
N LEU A 74 20.60 2.59 -5.81
CA LEU A 74 20.66 1.15 -5.56
C LEU A 74 22.10 0.70 -5.61
N HIS A 75 22.57 0.19 -4.49
CA HIS A 75 23.94 -0.30 -4.34
C HIS A 75 24.00 -1.81 -4.57
N TYR A 76 25.07 -2.26 -5.17
CA TYR A 76 25.33 -3.67 -5.45
C TYR A 76 26.72 -4.05 -4.90
N GLN A 77 27.76 -4.02 -5.74
CA GLN A 77 29.16 -4.23 -5.32
C GLN A 77 29.77 -3.02 -4.59
N ASP A 78 29.17 -1.88 -4.73
CA ASP A 78 29.49 -0.62 -4.08
C ASP A 78 28.64 -0.40 -2.81
N ALA A 79 28.60 -1.39 -1.93
CA ALA A 79 27.74 -1.35 -0.73
C ALA A 79 27.87 -0.04 0.05
N PRO A 80 26.77 0.48 0.65
CA PRO A 80 26.86 1.63 1.55
C PRO A 80 27.81 1.35 2.71
N ALA A 81 28.34 2.40 3.33
CA ALA A 81 29.26 2.26 4.48
C ALA A 81 28.68 1.33 5.55
N GLY A 82 29.40 0.28 5.93
CA GLY A 82 28.98 -0.77 6.86
C GLY A 82 28.08 -1.85 6.24
N GLY A 83 27.81 -1.81 4.93
CA GLY A 83 27.09 -2.84 4.20
C GLY A 83 28.00 -3.94 3.64
N THR A 84 27.40 -4.99 3.12
CA THR A 84 28.09 -6.13 2.49
C THR A 84 27.88 -6.09 0.98
N PRO A 85 28.95 -6.01 0.14
CA PRO A 85 28.82 -6.02 -1.31
C PRO A 85 28.15 -7.27 -1.85
N CYS A 86 27.29 -7.10 -2.86
CA CYS A 86 26.61 -8.18 -3.58
C CYS A 86 27.03 -8.18 -5.06
N PHE A 87 27.45 -9.33 -5.57
CA PHE A 87 27.96 -9.48 -6.95
C PHE A 87 27.04 -10.29 -7.85
N ASN A 88 25.98 -10.88 -7.28
CA ASN A 88 25.03 -11.78 -7.94
C ASN A 88 23.77 -11.07 -8.45
N GLY A 89 23.64 -9.77 -8.24
CA GLY A 89 22.46 -8.98 -8.60
C GLY A 89 21.56 -8.63 -7.42
N ASN A 90 21.81 -9.19 -6.24
CA ASN A 90 21.14 -8.73 -5.04
C ASN A 90 21.56 -7.28 -4.73
N ILE A 91 20.62 -6.49 -4.26
CA ILE A 91 20.86 -5.12 -3.83
C ILE A 91 21.54 -5.16 -2.46
N SER A 92 22.74 -4.62 -2.33
CA SER A 92 23.48 -4.56 -1.06
C SER A 92 22.97 -3.47 -0.12
N GLY A 93 22.33 -2.46 -0.69
CA GLY A 93 21.69 -1.37 0.03
C GLY A 93 20.99 -0.38 -0.88
N ILE A 94 20.18 0.47 -0.27
CA ILE A 94 19.43 1.52 -0.94
C ILE A 94 19.67 2.81 -0.16
N THR A 95 20.09 3.85 -0.86
CA THR A 95 20.14 5.22 -0.31
C THR A 95 19.05 6.03 -0.97
N TRP A 96 18.30 6.80 -0.20
CA TRP A 96 17.27 7.68 -0.77
C TRP A 96 17.15 8.98 0.00
N LEU A 97 16.63 9.96 -0.71
CA LEU A 97 16.36 11.30 -0.22
C LEU A 97 15.00 11.73 -0.75
N GLN A 98 14.20 12.31 0.10
CA GLN A 98 12.94 12.93 -0.29
C GLN A 98 12.95 14.39 0.16
N ARG A 99 12.54 15.29 -0.73
CA ARG A 99 12.49 16.73 -0.49
C ARG A 99 11.05 17.19 -0.51
N GLU A 100 10.64 17.88 0.53
CA GLU A 100 9.30 18.50 0.60
C GLU A 100 9.20 19.74 -0.28
N SER A 101 10.33 20.42 -0.53
CA SER A 101 10.44 21.54 -1.47
C SER A 101 11.87 21.67 -2.00
N MET A 102 12.04 22.26 -3.18
CA MET A 102 13.35 22.54 -3.79
C MET A 102 14.22 23.49 -2.96
N LYS A 103 13.63 24.23 -2.03
CA LYS A 103 14.32 25.19 -1.14
C LYS A 103 14.70 24.61 0.23
N ALA A 104 14.34 23.34 0.52
CA ALA A 104 14.73 22.70 1.78
C ALA A 104 16.26 22.44 1.76
N ALA A 105 17.01 23.26 2.49
CA ALA A 105 18.48 23.18 2.56
C ALA A 105 18.99 21.93 3.28
N THR A 106 18.12 21.22 4.01
CA THR A 106 18.48 20.02 4.80
C THR A 106 17.46 18.93 4.55
N SER A 107 17.75 18.09 3.58
CA SER A 107 17.02 16.83 3.41
C SER A 107 17.81 15.72 4.05
N ALA A 108 17.19 14.94 4.91
CA ALA A 108 17.82 13.79 5.52
C ALA A 108 17.95 12.67 4.50
N GLU A 109 19.18 12.22 4.30
CA GLU A 109 19.44 11.02 3.52
C GLU A 109 19.19 9.80 4.40
N SER A 110 18.45 8.84 3.88
CA SER A 110 18.15 7.57 4.52
C SER A 110 18.82 6.43 3.77
N VAL A 111 19.24 5.41 4.49
CA VAL A 111 19.90 4.24 3.90
C VAL A 111 19.38 2.95 4.52
N TYR A 112 19.14 1.95 3.68
CA TYR A 112 19.05 0.55 4.08
C TYR A 112 20.30 -0.20 3.64
N ARG A 113 20.79 -1.10 4.52
CA ARG A 113 21.81 -2.10 4.22
C ARG A 113 21.18 -3.46 4.33
N PHE A 114 21.40 -4.31 3.33
CA PHE A 114 20.78 -5.62 3.25
C PHE A 114 21.79 -6.73 3.47
N GLN A 115 21.35 -7.79 4.13
CA GLN A 115 22.09 -9.04 4.27
C GLN A 115 21.22 -10.19 3.78
N TYR A 116 21.87 -11.17 3.17
CA TYR A 116 21.23 -12.34 2.57
C TYR A 116 21.87 -13.62 3.08
N ASP A 117 21.11 -14.69 3.11
CA ASP A 117 21.63 -16.03 3.35
C ASP A 117 22.18 -16.68 2.06
N GLY A 118 22.68 -17.92 2.21
CA GLY A 118 23.22 -18.70 1.10
C GLY A 118 22.22 -19.05 -0.01
N LEU A 119 20.92 -18.90 0.23
CA LEU A 119 19.84 -19.08 -0.74
C LEU A 119 19.35 -17.75 -1.32
N ASN A 120 20.06 -16.64 -1.09
CA ASN A 120 19.72 -15.28 -1.52
C ASN A 120 18.40 -14.74 -0.90
N ARG A 121 17.99 -15.26 0.28
CA ARG A 121 16.84 -14.71 1.01
C ARG A 121 17.32 -13.59 1.92
N LEU A 122 16.54 -12.52 2.02
CA LEU A 122 16.84 -11.36 2.87
C LEU A 122 16.76 -11.77 4.34
N THR A 123 17.85 -11.64 5.08
CA THR A 123 17.91 -11.96 6.51
C THR A 123 17.91 -10.73 7.39
N GLN A 124 18.39 -9.60 6.86
CA GLN A 124 18.43 -8.35 7.61
C GLN A 124 18.32 -7.14 6.67
N ALA A 125 17.56 -6.14 7.11
CA ALA A 125 17.53 -4.80 6.56
C ALA A 125 17.84 -3.81 7.67
N THR A 126 19.03 -3.22 7.69
CA THR A 126 19.45 -2.25 8.71
C THR A 126 19.25 -0.85 8.19
N TYR A 127 18.44 -0.06 8.91
CA TYR A 127 18.18 1.33 8.58
C TYR A 127 19.16 2.27 9.27
N ALA A 128 19.54 3.35 8.59
CA ALA A 128 20.19 4.53 9.18
C ALA A 128 19.74 5.79 8.44
N SER A 129 19.85 6.94 9.09
CA SER A 129 19.57 8.25 8.49
C SER A 129 20.55 9.27 9.04
N ASN A 130 20.92 10.27 8.21
CA ASN A 130 21.74 11.40 8.61
C ASN A 130 20.89 12.62 9.00
N SER A 131 19.61 12.46 9.33
CA SER A 131 18.76 13.55 9.79
C SER A 131 19.32 14.13 11.09
N GLU A 132 20.05 15.21 10.98
CA GLU A 132 20.33 16.09 12.09
C GLU A 132 19.10 16.94 12.35
N GLN A 133 18.59 16.88 13.56
CA GLN A 133 17.64 17.80 14.17
C GLN A 133 16.19 17.81 13.61
N TRP A 134 15.33 17.23 14.37
CA TRP A 134 14.01 17.80 14.56
C TRP A 134 13.99 18.54 15.90
N ASN A 135 13.75 19.87 15.87
CA ASN A 135 13.60 20.76 17.06
C ASN A 135 14.77 20.81 18.05
N GLY A 136 16.02 20.68 17.61
CA GLY A 136 17.18 20.87 18.48
C GLY A 136 17.56 19.65 19.33
N ASP A 137 16.74 18.63 19.40
CA ASP A 137 17.13 17.35 19.96
C ASP A 137 17.77 16.48 18.89
N LEU A 138 19.03 16.15 19.10
CA LEU A 138 19.72 15.09 18.38
C LEU A 138 18.95 13.80 18.66
N LEU A 139 18.07 13.39 17.75
CA LEU A 139 17.60 12.02 17.74
C LEU A 139 18.86 11.18 17.47
N ALA A 140 19.40 10.60 18.54
CA ALA A 140 20.52 9.69 18.43
C ALA A 140 20.18 8.71 17.32
N MET A 141 21.03 8.66 16.28
CA MET A 141 20.90 7.71 15.19
C MET A 141 20.85 6.31 15.80
N ASN A 142 19.66 5.85 16.07
CA ASN A 142 19.48 4.49 16.53
C ASN A 142 19.44 3.62 15.27
N ASP A 143 20.49 2.84 15.03
CA ASP A 143 20.60 1.90 13.91
C ASP A 143 19.44 0.91 13.80
N ARG A 144 18.51 0.97 14.74
CA ARG A 144 17.34 0.09 14.82
C ARG A 144 16.07 0.71 14.29
N ASN A 145 16.01 2.05 14.09
CA ASN A 145 14.82 2.69 13.54
C ASN A 145 14.50 2.08 12.17
N PHE A 146 13.28 1.54 12.01
CA PHE A 146 12.80 0.89 10.80
C PHE A 146 13.63 -0.33 10.32
N SER A 147 14.54 -0.86 11.14
CA SER A 147 15.29 -2.07 10.81
C SER A 147 14.42 -3.31 10.93
N CYS A 148 14.72 -4.33 10.12
CA CYS A 148 14.01 -5.60 10.13
C CYS A 148 14.99 -6.77 10.13
N THR A 149 14.60 -7.87 10.79
CA THR A 149 15.31 -9.17 10.70
C THR A 149 14.33 -10.27 10.35
N TYR A 150 14.79 -11.27 9.59
CA TYR A 150 13.97 -12.33 9.04
C TYR A 150 14.64 -13.69 9.30
N ALA A 151 13.84 -14.68 9.64
CA ALA A 151 14.28 -16.08 9.70
C ALA A 151 13.37 -16.95 8.83
N TYR A 152 13.93 -18.05 8.33
CA TYR A 152 13.26 -18.94 7.39
C TYR A 152 13.51 -20.40 7.74
N ASP A 153 12.54 -21.24 7.42
CA ASP A 153 12.73 -22.70 7.43
C ASP A 153 13.42 -23.20 6.14
N LEU A 154 13.59 -24.52 6.04
CA LEU A 154 14.20 -25.16 4.87
C LEU A 154 13.34 -25.03 3.59
N ASN A 155 12.04 -24.85 3.72
CA ASN A 155 11.11 -24.64 2.61
C ASN A 155 11.03 -23.17 2.17
N SER A 156 11.80 -22.29 2.84
CA SER A 156 11.77 -20.83 2.67
C SER A 156 10.49 -20.15 3.18
N ASN A 157 9.73 -20.80 4.04
CA ASN A 157 8.69 -20.11 4.79
C ASN A 157 9.35 -19.19 5.83
N MET A 158 8.83 -17.97 5.99
CA MET A 158 9.32 -17.04 7.01
C MET A 158 8.83 -17.51 8.38
N THR A 159 9.75 -17.86 9.29
CA THR A 159 9.41 -18.38 10.62
C THR A 159 9.47 -17.31 11.70
N ALA A 160 10.22 -16.23 11.48
CA ALA A 160 10.26 -15.09 12.38
C ALA A 160 10.49 -13.78 11.63
N LEU A 161 9.90 -12.71 12.16
CA LEU A 161 10.11 -11.34 11.71
C LEU A 161 10.21 -10.43 12.93
N GLN A 162 11.31 -9.69 13.06
CA GLN A 162 11.40 -8.57 13.98
C GLN A 162 11.41 -7.27 13.18
N ARG A 163 10.62 -6.31 13.61
CA ARG A 163 10.51 -5.02 12.93
C ARG A 163 10.52 -3.89 13.95
N TYR A 164 11.32 -2.88 13.65
CA TYR A 164 11.39 -1.64 14.42
C TYR A 164 10.66 -0.53 13.67
N GLY A 165 10.02 0.36 14.39
CA GLY A 165 9.29 1.47 13.82
C GLY A 165 8.91 2.50 14.87
N VAL A 166 7.98 3.39 14.55
CA VAL A 166 7.43 4.34 15.53
C VAL A 166 6.57 3.54 16.52
N ASP A 167 6.96 3.52 17.79
CA ASP A 167 6.23 2.84 18.86
C ASP A 167 5.31 3.78 19.65
N MET A 168 5.57 5.10 19.59
CA MET A 168 4.74 6.11 20.21
C MET A 168 4.63 7.35 19.31
N TYR A 169 3.43 7.84 19.17
CA TYR A 169 3.13 9.10 18.50
C TYR A 169 2.28 10.00 19.39
N ASN A 170 2.86 11.07 19.93
CA ASN A 170 2.15 12.01 20.79
C ASN A 170 1.90 13.32 20.05
N THR A 171 0.62 13.57 19.72
CA THR A 171 0.15 14.78 19.04
C THR A 171 -0.23 15.91 19.97
N SER A 172 -0.32 15.65 21.29
CA SER A 172 -0.79 16.62 22.29
C SER A 172 0.26 17.67 22.66
N LEU A 173 1.51 17.48 22.25
CA LEU A 173 2.60 18.42 22.47
C LEU A 173 2.84 19.26 21.22
N PRO A 174 3.28 20.54 21.36
CA PRO A 174 3.67 21.36 20.20
C PRO A 174 4.75 20.72 19.33
N THR A 175 5.56 19.84 19.92
CA THR A 175 6.56 19.01 19.27
C THR A 175 5.99 17.60 19.17
N HIS A 176 5.64 17.15 17.98
CA HIS A 176 5.19 15.77 17.74
C HIS A 176 6.33 14.80 18.11
N ILE A 177 6.28 14.23 19.31
CA ILE A 177 7.28 13.26 19.75
C ILE A 177 6.98 11.92 19.09
N ARG A 178 7.99 11.37 18.42
CA ARG A 178 7.99 10.02 17.88
C ARG A 178 9.09 9.24 18.57
N ASN A 179 8.73 8.21 19.31
CA ASN A 179 9.70 7.25 19.77
C ASN A 179 9.77 6.10 18.76
N HIS A 180 10.91 5.43 18.74
CA HIS A 180 11.13 4.26 17.89
C HIS A 180 11.53 3.09 18.78
N GLY A 181 10.87 1.98 18.59
CA GLY A 181 11.08 0.73 19.30
C GLY A 181 10.77 -0.47 18.43
N MET A 182 10.81 -1.65 19.03
CA MET A 182 10.36 -2.87 18.36
C MET A 182 8.83 -2.84 18.32
N ILE A 183 8.27 -2.84 17.11
CA ILE A 183 6.82 -2.80 16.90
C ILE A 183 6.25 -4.18 16.59
N ASP A 184 7.08 -5.12 16.12
CA ASP A 184 6.72 -6.51 15.90
C ASP A 184 7.85 -7.44 16.30
N ASN A 185 7.50 -8.55 16.94
CA ASN A 185 8.38 -9.69 17.20
C ASN A 185 7.59 -10.99 16.89
N LEU A 186 7.39 -11.21 15.60
CA LEU A 186 6.49 -12.23 15.09
C LEU A 186 7.17 -13.61 15.06
N THR A 187 6.41 -14.62 15.46
CA THR A 187 6.71 -16.02 15.21
C THR A 187 5.59 -16.63 14.38
N MET A 188 5.95 -17.35 13.32
CA MET A 188 5.03 -17.92 12.35
C MET A 188 5.11 -19.43 12.34
N THR A 189 3.98 -20.10 12.34
CA THR A 189 3.88 -21.56 12.23
C THR A 189 3.12 -21.95 10.98
N TYR A 190 3.48 -23.09 10.41
CA TYR A 190 2.98 -23.55 9.11
C TYR A 190 2.48 -25.01 9.19
N ASP A 191 1.55 -25.32 8.29
CA ASP A 191 1.23 -26.69 7.88
C ASP A 191 1.69 -26.86 6.43
N GLY A 192 2.83 -27.55 6.24
CA GLY A 192 3.57 -27.51 4.97
C GLY A 192 4.03 -26.07 4.65
N ASN A 193 3.49 -25.49 3.59
CA ASN A 193 3.74 -24.10 3.20
C ASN A 193 2.54 -23.16 3.47
N ARG A 194 1.53 -23.64 4.21
CA ARG A 194 0.36 -22.83 4.56
C ARG A 194 0.56 -22.22 5.93
N LEU A 195 0.47 -20.90 6.03
CA LEU A 195 0.55 -20.19 7.29
C LEU A 195 -0.62 -20.62 8.19
N LYS A 196 -0.32 -21.04 9.41
CA LYS A 196 -1.30 -21.55 10.37
C LYS A 196 -1.59 -20.56 11.49
N LYS A 197 -0.52 -19.93 12.02
CA LYS A 197 -0.60 -18.98 13.12
C LYS A 197 0.55 -17.98 13.03
N VAL A 198 0.28 -16.75 13.44
CA VAL A 198 1.27 -15.71 13.72
C VAL A 198 1.09 -15.29 15.18
N THR A 199 2.15 -15.23 15.94
CA THR A 199 2.14 -14.72 17.30
C THR A 199 3.07 -13.52 17.38
N ASP A 200 2.57 -12.40 17.88
CA ASP A 200 3.38 -11.25 18.21
C ASP A 200 3.70 -11.22 19.71
N GLN A 201 4.96 -10.94 20.06
CA GLN A 201 5.40 -10.77 21.44
C GLN A 201 5.41 -9.29 21.87
N CYS A 202 5.15 -8.36 20.94
CA CYS A 202 5.02 -6.95 21.22
C CYS A 202 3.61 -6.61 21.67
N GLU A 203 3.48 -5.52 22.43
CA GLU A 203 2.18 -4.94 22.76
C GLU A 203 1.62 -4.21 21.54
N GLU A 204 0.32 -4.34 21.33
CA GLU A 204 -0.38 -3.67 20.25
C GLU A 204 -0.35 -2.14 20.39
N LEU A 205 0.05 -1.44 19.35
CA LEU A 205 0.11 0.01 19.33
C LEU A 205 -1.29 0.63 19.12
N SER A 206 -1.66 1.58 19.96
CA SER A 206 -3.00 2.15 20.00
C SER A 206 -3.17 3.48 19.26
N TYR A 207 -2.09 4.08 18.73
CA TYR A 207 -2.19 5.37 18.04
C TYR A 207 -2.68 5.22 16.58
N ALA A 208 -3.36 6.27 16.09
CA ALA A 208 -3.85 6.28 14.71
C ALA A 208 -2.68 6.25 13.69
N GLY A 209 -2.70 5.26 12.80
CA GLY A 209 -1.64 5.06 11.79
C GLY A 209 -0.48 4.19 12.29
N ALA A 210 -0.63 3.51 13.43
CA ALA A 210 0.28 2.46 13.86
C ALA A 210 0.40 1.37 12.77
N MET A 211 1.62 0.90 12.53
CA MET A 211 1.92 -0.04 11.44
C MET A 211 2.41 -1.39 11.96
N ASP A 212 2.17 -1.68 13.23
CA ASP A 212 2.43 -2.97 13.84
C ASP A 212 1.46 -4.05 13.32
N PHE A 213 1.87 -5.30 13.44
CA PHE A 213 0.98 -6.43 13.20
C PHE A 213 -0.11 -6.43 14.28
N LYS A 214 -1.35 -6.67 13.88
CA LYS A 214 -2.47 -6.80 14.80
C LYS A 214 -2.73 -8.28 15.07
N ASP A 215 -2.27 -8.77 16.22
CA ASP A 215 -2.50 -10.14 16.70
C ASP A 215 -3.91 -10.24 17.32
N GLY A 216 -4.93 -10.17 16.45
CA GLY A 216 -6.35 -10.12 16.83
C GLY A 216 -6.90 -11.45 17.33
N ALA A 217 -6.18 -12.57 17.18
CA ALA A 217 -6.71 -13.90 17.46
C ALA A 217 -5.65 -14.85 18.01
N ASP A 218 -5.69 -15.16 19.30
CA ASP A 218 -4.86 -16.21 19.89
C ASP A 218 -5.55 -17.59 19.77
N LYS A 219 -5.50 -18.20 18.58
CA LYS A 219 -6.04 -19.53 18.30
C LYS A 219 -4.97 -20.46 17.73
N ALA A 220 -5.21 -21.80 17.82
CA ALA A 220 -4.31 -22.78 17.24
C ALA A 220 -4.23 -22.70 15.71
N GLU A 221 -5.32 -22.25 15.07
CA GLU A 221 -5.45 -22.01 13.64
C GLU A 221 -6.12 -20.67 13.41
N GLU A 222 -5.37 -19.70 12.91
CA GLU A 222 -5.84 -18.34 12.61
C GLU A 222 -6.20 -18.18 11.14
N TYR A 223 -5.61 -19.03 10.30
CA TYR A 223 -5.77 -19.03 8.86
C TYR A 223 -6.29 -20.38 8.38
N THR A 224 -7.28 -20.39 7.52
CA THR A 224 -7.78 -21.61 6.87
C THR A 224 -7.73 -21.46 5.35
N TYR A 225 -7.71 -22.60 4.66
CA TYR A 225 -7.51 -22.63 3.21
C TYR A 225 -8.45 -23.65 2.55
N ASP A 226 -8.83 -23.37 1.30
CA ASP A 226 -9.54 -24.34 0.46
C ASP A 226 -8.59 -25.39 -0.13
N ALA A 227 -9.17 -26.32 -0.92
CA ALA A 227 -8.39 -27.37 -1.57
C ALA A 227 -7.38 -26.84 -2.62
N ASN A 228 -7.62 -25.66 -3.17
CA ASN A 228 -6.73 -25.00 -4.13
C ASN A 228 -5.61 -24.22 -3.44
N GLY A 229 -5.65 -24.08 -2.10
CA GLY A 229 -4.71 -23.30 -1.31
C GLY A 229 -5.06 -21.83 -1.18
N ASN A 230 -6.25 -21.42 -1.59
CA ASN A 230 -6.72 -20.05 -1.34
C ASN A 230 -7.10 -19.89 0.13
N MET A 231 -6.74 -18.78 0.73
CA MET A 231 -7.09 -18.45 2.13
C MET A 231 -8.61 -18.24 2.26
N THR A 232 -9.25 -18.98 3.14
CA THR A 232 -10.70 -18.87 3.37
C THR A 232 -11.06 -18.12 4.65
N CYS A 233 -10.10 -17.92 5.57
CA CYS A 233 -10.30 -17.19 6.81
C CYS A 233 -8.98 -16.53 7.24
N ASP A 234 -9.07 -15.33 7.83
CA ASP A 234 -7.96 -14.61 8.48
C ASP A 234 -8.52 -13.95 9.75
N ARG A 235 -8.30 -14.62 10.88
CA ARG A 235 -8.89 -14.21 12.17
C ARG A 235 -8.21 -12.96 12.71
N ASN A 236 -6.93 -12.73 12.39
CA ASN A 236 -6.21 -11.53 12.83
C ASN A 236 -6.76 -10.27 12.19
N LYS A 237 -7.31 -10.38 10.97
CA LYS A 237 -8.02 -9.29 10.30
C LYS A 237 -9.51 -9.29 10.54
N GLY A 238 -10.02 -10.18 11.41
CA GLY A 238 -11.45 -10.36 11.62
C GLY A 238 -12.19 -10.82 10.35
N ILE A 239 -11.51 -11.53 9.44
CA ILE A 239 -12.12 -12.09 8.24
C ILE A 239 -12.70 -13.47 8.61
N HIS A 240 -14.01 -13.56 8.62
CA HIS A 240 -14.73 -14.79 8.91
C HIS A 240 -14.67 -15.78 7.75
N SER A 241 -14.91 -15.31 6.53
CA SER A 241 -14.85 -16.17 5.35
C SER A 241 -14.52 -15.41 4.07
N ILE A 242 -13.79 -16.09 3.16
CA ILE A 242 -13.52 -15.63 1.81
C ILE A 242 -14.03 -16.70 0.84
N THR A 243 -14.88 -16.31 -0.11
CA THR A 243 -15.29 -17.17 -1.23
C THR A 243 -14.54 -16.76 -2.49
N TYR A 244 -14.33 -17.73 -3.39
CA TYR A 244 -13.59 -17.53 -4.62
C TYR A 244 -14.41 -17.92 -5.84
N ASN A 245 -14.18 -17.25 -6.95
CA ASN A 245 -14.75 -17.64 -8.24
C ASN A 245 -13.92 -18.74 -8.92
N MET A 246 -14.35 -19.17 -10.12
CA MET A 246 -13.65 -20.20 -10.91
C MET A 246 -12.22 -19.81 -11.35
N LEU A 247 -11.86 -18.54 -11.28
CA LEU A 247 -10.52 -18.02 -11.59
C LEU A 247 -9.63 -17.92 -10.34
N ASN A 248 -10.07 -18.46 -9.18
CA ASN A 248 -9.44 -18.29 -7.87
C ASN A 248 -9.27 -16.82 -7.46
N LEU A 249 -10.18 -15.95 -7.89
CA LEU A 249 -10.23 -14.55 -7.44
C LEU A 249 -11.25 -14.41 -6.31
N PRO A 250 -10.98 -13.64 -5.24
CA PRO A 250 -11.93 -13.41 -4.15
C PRO A 250 -13.23 -12.84 -4.67
N GLN A 251 -14.35 -13.50 -4.42
CA GLN A 251 -15.68 -13.05 -4.82
C GLN A 251 -16.37 -12.31 -3.68
N THR A 252 -16.29 -12.84 -2.47
CA THR A 252 -16.88 -12.23 -1.28
C THR A 252 -15.90 -12.37 -0.12
N VAL A 253 -15.71 -11.30 0.63
CA VAL A 253 -14.98 -11.28 1.91
C VAL A 253 -15.98 -10.85 2.98
N LEU A 254 -16.28 -11.75 3.92
CA LEU A 254 -17.17 -11.52 5.04
C LEU A 254 -16.35 -11.34 6.32
N PHE A 255 -16.58 -10.25 7.04
CA PHE A 255 -15.92 -9.94 8.30
C PHE A 255 -16.76 -10.35 9.51
N GLU A 256 -16.12 -10.59 10.65
CA GLU A 256 -16.77 -10.99 11.90
C GLU A 256 -17.77 -9.96 12.44
N ASP A 257 -17.57 -8.69 12.08
CA ASP A 257 -18.46 -7.58 12.44
C ASP A 257 -19.67 -7.43 11.50
N GLY A 258 -19.84 -8.35 10.55
CA GLY A 258 -20.92 -8.35 9.58
C GLY A 258 -20.67 -7.47 8.34
N HIS A 259 -19.54 -6.76 8.24
CA HIS A 259 -19.18 -6.11 7.00
C HIS A 259 -18.87 -7.15 5.92
N GLU A 260 -19.21 -6.81 4.68
CA GLU A 260 -18.98 -7.67 3.54
C GLU A 260 -18.42 -6.85 2.37
N THR A 261 -17.43 -7.40 1.69
CA THR A 261 -16.90 -6.82 0.44
C THR A 261 -17.14 -7.81 -0.69
N CYS A 262 -17.88 -7.40 -1.72
CA CYS A 262 -18.22 -8.20 -2.89
C CYS A 262 -17.48 -7.69 -4.11
N TYR A 263 -16.90 -8.60 -4.89
CA TYR A 263 -16.14 -8.29 -6.09
C TYR A 263 -16.78 -8.91 -7.33
N THR A 264 -16.80 -8.15 -8.42
CA THR A 264 -17.19 -8.64 -9.74
C THR A 264 -16.03 -8.50 -10.70
N TYR A 265 -15.77 -9.53 -11.48
CA TYR A 265 -14.68 -9.59 -12.43
C TYR A 265 -15.18 -9.86 -13.85
N ALA A 266 -14.42 -9.38 -14.83
CA ALA A 266 -14.54 -9.80 -16.22
C ALA A 266 -14.02 -11.23 -16.39
N ALA A 267 -14.30 -11.84 -17.53
CA ALA A 267 -13.85 -13.20 -17.86
C ALA A 267 -12.31 -13.33 -17.92
N ASP A 268 -11.60 -12.24 -18.15
CA ASP A 268 -10.14 -12.15 -18.16
C ASP A 268 -9.52 -11.89 -16.77
N GLY A 269 -10.35 -11.84 -15.71
CA GLY A 269 -9.92 -11.61 -14.34
C GLY A 269 -9.78 -10.14 -13.95
N ARG A 270 -10.07 -9.18 -14.84
CA ARG A 270 -10.06 -7.76 -14.47
C ARG A 270 -11.21 -7.46 -13.52
N LYS A 271 -10.92 -6.75 -12.42
CA LYS A 271 -11.90 -6.26 -11.48
C LYS A 271 -12.77 -5.17 -12.14
N LEU A 272 -14.08 -5.36 -12.12
CA LEU A 272 -15.05 -4.43 -12.71
C LEU A 272 -15.81 -3.65 -11.66
N HIS A 273 -16.14 -4.30 -10.54
CA HIS A 273 -16.99 -3.71 -9.51
C HIS A 273 -16.57 -4.20 -8.13
N VAL A 274 -16.66 -3.32 -7.16
CA VAL A 274 -16.54 -3.62 -5.73
C VAL A 274 -17.73 -2.99 -5.02
N GLU A 275 -18.38 -3.76 -4.20
CA GLU A 275 -19.47 -3.30 -3.34
C GLU A 275 -19.12 -3.58 -1.89
N TYR A 276 -19.19 -2.55 -1.05
CA TYR A 276 -19.03 -2.62 0.39
C TYR A 276 -20.41 -2.59 1.03
N ARG A 277 -20.73 -3.60 1.84
CA ARG A 277 -22.02 -3.80 2.48
C ARG A 277 -21.85 -3.85 3.99
N LEU A 278 -22.87 -3.42 4.70
CA LEU A 278 -23.05 -3.67 6.12
C LEU A 278 -24.28 -4.56 6.31
N ASN A 279 -24.10 -5.71 6.90
CA ASN A 279 -25.19 -6.55 7.37
C ASN A 279 -25.46 -6.19 8.83
N ASN A 280 -26.70 -5.90 9.17
CA ASN A 280 -27.12 -5.53 10.53
C ASN A 280 -26.99 -6.68 11.55
N PHE A 281 -26.38 -7.78 11.18
CA PHE A 281 -26.26 -8.98 11.99
C PHE A 281 -24.79 -9.30 12.27
N SER A 282 -24.38 -9.23 13.53
CA SER A 282 -23.07 -9.67 13.96
C SER A 282 -22.98 -11.20 13.92
N ILE A 283 -22.01 -11.75 13.19
CA ILE A 283 -21.76 -13.21 13.11
C ILE A 283 -21.50 -13.79 14.50
N VAL A 284 -20.85 -13.04 15.38
CA VAL A 284 -20.59 -13.42 16.76
C VAL A 284 -21.88 -13.64 17.55
N GLU A 285 -22.92 -12.86 17.30
CA GLU A 285 -24.24 -13.06 17.91
C GLU A 285 -24.96 -14.29 17.32
N ALA A 286 -24.81 -14.54 16.02
CA ALA A 286 -25.33 -15.74 15.38
C ALA A 286 -24.65 -17.03 15.89
N GLU A 287 -23.34 -17.02 16.07
CA GLU A 287 -22.60 -18.18 16.61
C GLU A 287 -22.90 -18.40 18.10
N LYS A 288 -23.07 -17.35 18.89
CA LYS A 288 -23.51 -17.46 20.29
C LYS A 288 -24.91 -18.01 20.41
N ALA A 289 -25.83 -17.63 19.53
CA ALA A 289 -27.17 -18.19 19.47
C ALA A 289 -27.15 -19.69 19.10
N LYS A 290 -26.30 -20.11 18.17
CA LYS A 290 -26.08 -21.52 17.80
C LYS A 290 -25.50 -22.34 18.96
N ALA A 291 -24.59 -21.79 19.72
CA ALA A 291 -23.94 -22.48 20.84
C ALA A 291 -24.88 -22.70 22.03
N SER A 292 -25.94 -21.90 22.17
CA SER A 292 -26.92 -22.01 23.24
C SER A 292 -28.01 -23.08 23.00
N ASP A 293 -28.29 -23.41 21.75
CA ASP A 293 -29.50 -24.21 21.43
C ASP A 293 -29.26 -25.62 20.90
N GLY A 294 -28.01 -26.06 20.70
CA GLY A 294 -27.65 -27.45 20.37
C GLY A 294 -28.23 -27.99 19.05
N TYR A 295 -28.63 -27.13 18.13
CA TYR A 295 -29.22 -27.52 16.83
C TYR A 295 -28.26 -27.17 15.68
N ASP A 296 -27.92 -28.22 14.91
CA ASP A 296 -27.31 -28.12 13.58
C ASP A 296 -28.35 -27.59 12.57
N ALA A 297 -28.53 -26.28 12.49
CA ALA A 297 -29.38 -25.73 11.44
C ALA A 297 -28.77 -24.45 10.85
N ILE A 298 -28.48 -24.53 9.57
CA ILE A 298 -28.35 -23.39 8.68
C ILE A 298 -29.75 -22.73 8.58
N ALA A 299 -30.10 -21.91 9.54
CA ALA A 299 -31.27 -21.06 9.47
C ALA A 299 -31.02 -19.79 10.26
N CYS A 300 -31.30 -18.64 9.64
CA CYS A 300 -31.45 -17.39 10.36
C CYS A 300 -32.33 -17.58 11.59
N PRO A 301 -31.93 -17.06 12.77
CA PRO A 301 -32.81 -17.15 13.93
C PRO A 301 -34.10 -16.38 13.64
N SER A 302 -35.19 -17.08 13.54
CA SER A 302 -36.53 -16.50 13.62
C SER A 302 -36.75 -16.10 15.07
N ALA A 303 -37.01 -14.84 15.35
CA ALA A 303 -37.53 -14.43 16.64
C ALA A 303 -38.90 -15.12 16.83
N LEU A 304 -39.04 -15.93 17.86
CA LEU A 304 -40.34 -16.43 18.29
C LEU A 304 -40.96 -15.37 19.17
N ASP A 305 -42.21 -15.02 18.91
CA ASP A 305 -43.02 -14.26 19.85
C ASP A 305 -43.37 -15.13 21.08
N GLU A 306 -43.91 -14.55 22.12
CA GLU A 306 -44.33 -15.22 23.35
C GLU A 306 -45.46 -16.28 23.13
N ASN A 307 -45.96 -16.39 21.89
CA ASN A 307 -46.98 -17.36 21.48
C ASN A 307 -46.40 -18.46 20.56
N GLY A 308 -45.10 -18.49 20.31
CA GLY A 308 -44.45 -19.51 19.47
C GLY A 308 -44.73 -19.37 17.97
N ILE A 309 -45.15 -18.21 17.51
CA ILE A 309 -45.35 -17.91 16.09
C ILE A 309 -44.04 -17.49 15.50
N ILE A 310 -43.64 -18.15 14.41
CA ILE A 310 -42.45 -17.72 13.63
C ILE A 310 -42.79 -16.38 13.00
N GLU A 311 -42.33 -15.30 13.58
CA GLU A 311 -42.28 -14.04 12.82
C GLU A 311 -41.40 -14.24 11.61
N THR A 312 -41.84 -13.73 10.47
CA THR A 312 -41.13 -13.75 9.20
C THR A 312 -39.63 -13.52 9.43
N PRO A 313 -38.75 -14.29 8.75
CA PRO A 313 -37.34 -14.12 8.91
C PRO A 313 -37.04 -12.64 8.75
N VAL A 314 -36.34 -12.04 9.75
CA VAL A 314 -35.79 -10.70 9.61
C VAL A 314 -34.89 -10.81 8.40
N GLU A 315 -35.35 -10.33 7.24
CA GLU A 315 -34.53 -10.21 6.08
C GLU A 315 -33.28 -9.48 6.57
N SER A 316 -32.12 -10.12 6.46
CA SER A 316 -30.84 -9.47 6.76
C SER A 316 -30.78 -8.29 5.82
N ILE A 317 -31.10 -7.09 6.34
CA ILE A 317 -31.08 -5.88 5.54
C ILE A 317 -29.61 -5.56 5.33
N SER A 318 -29.07 -6.14 4.27
CA SER A 318 -27.75 -5.76 3.77
C SER A 318 -27.85 -4.36 3.19
N ARG A 319 -27.16 -3.41 3.78
CA ARG A 319 -27.08 -2.03 3.30
C ARG A 319 -25.78 -1.82 2.55
N THR A 320 -25.86 -1.46 1.27
CA THR A 320 -24.70 -1.00 0.51
C THR A 320 -24.23 0.34 1.09
N LEU A 321 -22.97 0.37 1.53
CA LEU A 321 -22.33 1.55 2.07
C LEU A 321 -21.63 2.36 0.96
N MET A 322 -20.98 1.64 0.05
CA MET A 322 -20.22 2.25 -1.02
C MET A 322 -20.07 1.27 -2.19
N THR A 323 -20.03 1.81 -3.40
CA THR A 323 -19.66 1.06 -4.60
C THR A 323 -18.47 1.71 -5.29
N ARG A 324 -17.69 0.90 -5.98
CA ARG A 324 -16.62 1.38 -6.86
C ARG A 324 -16.63 0.60 -8.16
N ASP A 325 -16.71 1.31 -9.30
CA ASP A 325 -16.72 0.72 -10.63
C ASP A 325 -15.43 1.05 -11.38
N TYR A 326 -14.90 0.07 -12.11
CA TYR A 326 -13.66 0.19 -12.86
C TYR A 326 -13.95 -0.03 -14.36
N CYS A 327 -13.95 1.06 -15.11
CA CYS A 327 -14.22 1.06 -16.55
C CYS A 327 -12.95 1.43 -17.32
N GLY A 328 -12.05 0.47 -17.48
CA GLY A 328 -10.71 0.74 -18.01
C GLY A 328 -9.90 1.60 -17.06
N ASN A 329 -9.57 2.82 -17.46
CA ASN A 329 -8.84 3.79 -16.63
C ASN A 329 -9.77 4.75 -15.84
N TYR A 330 -11.08 4.63 -15.98
CA TYR A 330 -12.06 5.41 -15.23
C TYR A 330 -12.47 4.68 -13.96
N ILE A 331 -12.40 5.37 -12.83
CA ILE A 331 -12.83 4.88 -11.53
C ILE A 331 -14.00 5.72 -11.06
N TYR A 332 -15.12 5.06 -10.78
CA TYR A 332 -16.31 5.68 -10.24
C TYR A 332 -16.51 5.26 -8.79
N LYS A 333 -16.95 6.18 -7.95
CA LYS A 333 -17.36 5.93 -6.57
C LYS A 333 -18.84 6.31 -6.42
N ASN A 334 -19.69 5.37 -6.01
CA ASN A 334 -21.14 5.57 -5.89
C ASN A 334 -21.76 6.14 -7.17
N GLY A 335 -21.33 5.67 -8.34
CA GLY A 335 -21.80 6.10 -9.65
C GLY A 335 -21.25 7.45 -10.13
N CYS A 336 -20.47 8.18 -9.32
CA CYS A 336 -19.81 9.42 -9.70
C CYS A 336 -18.36 9.18 -10.11
N LEU A 337 -17.88 9.85 -11.16
CA LEU A 337 -16.47 9.75 -11.56
C LEU A 337 -15.57 10.27 -10.43
N GLU A 338 -14.74 9.39 -9.88
CA GLU A 338 -13.77 9.73 -8.82
C GLU A 338 -12.46 10.19 -9.45
N ARG A 339 -11.94 9.42 -10.39
CA ARG A 339 -10.67 9.74 -11.07
C ARG A 339 -10.52 9.02 -12.40
N VAL A 340 -9.67 9.57 -13.25
CA VAL A 340 -9.22 8.96 -14.50
C VAL A 340 -7.73 8.64 -14.34
N MET A 341 -7.38 7.36 -14.38
CA MET A 341 -6.00 6.92 -14.26
C MET A 341 -5.24 7.20 -15.55
N THR A 342 -4.00 7.64 -15.43
CA THR A 342 -3.05 7.79 -16.53
C THR A 342 -1.83 6.90 -16.27
N GLU A 343 -0.95 6.76 -17.24
CA GLU A 343 0.27 5.94 -17.10
C GLU A 343 1.16 6.42 -15.93
N ASN A 344 1.27 7.73 -15.77
CA ASN A 344 2.15 8.36 -14.78
C ASN A 344 1.39 9.16 -13.71
N GLY A 345 0.11 8.86 -13.47
CA GLY A 345 -0.67 9.59 -12.48
C GLY A 345 -2.16 9.41 -12.61
N TYR A 346 -2.92 10.47 -12.38
CA TYR A 346 -4.38 10.49 -12.53
C TYR A 346 -4.90 11.93 -12.71
N MET A 347 -6.11 12.02 -13.22
CA MET A 347 -6.92 13.25 -13.22
C MET A 347 -8.04 13.11 -12.19
N GLN A 348 -8.22 14.11 -11.36
CA GLN A 348 -9.27 14.19 -10.35
C GLN A 348 -9.71 15.65 -10.18
N ASP A 349 -11.02 15.92 -10.11
CA ASP A 349 -11.59 17.26 -9.92
C ASP A 349 -11.04 18.32 -10.90
N GLY A 350 -10.80 17.91 -12.15
CA GLY A 350 -10.24 18.75 -13.21
C GLY A 350 -8.75 19.08 -13.06
N GLY A 351 -8.05 18.51 -12.08
CA GLY A 351 -6.60 18.64 -11.88
C GLY A 351 -5.84 17.40 -12.30
N LEU A 352 -4.63 17.58 -12.85
CA LEU A 352 -3.70 16.49 -13.13
C LEU A 352 -2.74 16.29 -11.96
N TYR A 353 -2.51 15.02 -11.64
CA TYR A 353 -1.61 14.55 -10.60
C TYR A 353 -0.62 13.58 -11.20
N PHE A 354 0.67 13.75 -10.92
CA PHE A 354 1.75 12.97 -11.50
C PHE A 354 2.51 12.20 -10.40
N TYR A 355 2.86 10.96 -10.70
CA TYR A 355 3.59 10.08 -9.80
C TYR A 355 5.09 10.14 -10.08
N ILE A 356 5.87 10.33 -9.02
CA ILE A 356 7.28 9.96 -9.00
C ILE A 356 7.38 8.63 -8.29
N LYS A 357 7.88 7.64 -9.00
CA LYS A 357 7.96 6.24 -8.55
C LYS A 357 9.41 5.87 -8.23
N ASP A 358 9.57 4.94 -7.29
CA ASP A 358 10.85 4.31 -7.03
C ASP A 358 11.17 3.21 -8.07
N TYR A 359 12.29 2.52 -7.89
CA TYR A 359 12.74 1.44 -8.78
C TYR A 359 11.78 0.24 -8.85
N GLN A 360 10.91 0.05 -7.87
CA GLN A 360 9.89 -1.00 -7.83
C GLN A 360 8.54 -0.53 -8.38
N GLY A 361 8.42 0.75 -8.74
CA GLY A 361 7.17 1.34 -9.20
C GLY A 361 6.27 1.87 -8.08
N ASN A 362 6.73 1.84 -6.81
CA ASN A 362 5.96 2.43 -5.71
C ASN A 362 5.93 3.95 -5.84
N VAL A 363 4.77 4.55 -5.63
CA VAL A 363 4.62 6.01 -5.64
C VAL A 363 5.30 6.61 -4.42
N ARG A 364 6.29 7.45 -4.64
CA ARG A 364 7.05 8.16 -3.60
C ARG A 364 6.62 9.59 -3.43
N VAL A 365 6.24 10.24 -4.54
CA VAL A 365 5.74 11.62 -4.55
C VAL A 365 4.58 11.72 -5.51
N VAL A 366 3.57 12.50 -5.15
CA VAL A 366 2.48 12.91 -6.03
C VAL A 366 2.60 14.40 -6.24
N LEU A 367 2.79 14.83 -7.49
CA LEU A 367 2.86 16.22 -7.88
C LEU A 367 1.52 16.66 -8.47
N ASN A 368 0.98 17.77 -8.01
CA ASN A 368 -0.17 18.40 -8.65
C ASN A 368 0.31 19.34 -9.76
N GLN A 369 -0.38 19.41 -10.89
CA GLN A 369 -0.07 20.30 -12.00
C GLN A 369 0.16 21.74 -11.55
N ARG A 370 -0.68 22.29 -10.68
CA ARG A 370 -0.54 23.65 -10.15
C ARG A 370 0.77 23.91 -9.39
N MET A 371 1.35 22.87 -8.78
CA MET A 371 2.65 22.99 -8.10
C MET A 371 3.81 23.13 -9.10
N LEU A 372 3.66 22.54 -10.28
CA LEU A 372 4.66 22.56 -11.34
C LEU A 372 4.58 23.86 -12.16
N ASP A 373 3.39 24.45 -12.30
CA ASP A 373 3.18 25.70 -13.03
C ASP A 373 3.67 26.95 -12.25
N CYS A 374 3.85 26.83 -10.91
CA CYS A 374 4.23 27.94 -10.03
C CYS A 374 5.74 28.08 -9.76
N GLU A 375 6.60 27.34 -10.43
CA GLU A 375 8.06 27.45 -10.22
C GLU A 375 8.68 28.76 -10.73
N GLY A 376 7.87 29.70 -11.28
CA GLY A 376 8.31 30.97 -11.85
C GLY A 376 8.42 32.13 -10.87
N ASP A 377 7.44 32.45 -10.06
CA ASP A 377 7.45 33.54 -9.05
C ASP A 377 6.22 33.45 -8.13
N GLU A 378 6.41 33.72 -6.82
CA GLU A 378 5.39 33.81 -5.78
C GLU A 378 4.95 32.52 -5.02
N VAL A 379 5.90 31.93 -4.31
CA VAL A 379 5.66 30.76 -3.40
C VAL A 379 5.10 31.16 -2.03
N GLN A 380 4.72 32.41 -1.77
CA GLN A 380 4.32 32.82 -0.40
C GLN A 380 2.89 32.45 0.02
N ASP A 381 1.96 32.24 -0.90
CA ASP A 381 0.54 31.93 -0.56
C ASP A 381 0.18 30.43 -0.56
N ILE A 382 1.06 29.56 -1.04
CA ILE A 382 0.80 28.11 -1.16
C ILE A 382 0.99 27.38 0.17
N LYS A 383 1.63 27.97 1.16
CA LYS A 383 1.84 27.36 2.50
C LYS A 383 0.55 27.01 3.25
N LYS A 384 -0.61 27.48 2.82
CA LYS A 384 -1.93 27.18 3.43
C LYS A 384 -2.69 26.04 2.75
N ALA A 385 -2.30 25.60 1.57
CA ALA A 385 -3.06 24.63 0.76
C ALA A 385 -2.41 23.24 0.62
N ILE A 386 -1.19 23.05 1.07
CA ILE A 386 -0.49 21.77 0.91
C ILE A 386 -0.52 20.99 2.21
N LYS A 387 -1.60 20.25 2.42
CA LYS A 387 -1.53 19.00 3.17
C LYS A 387 -0.89 18.00 2.23
N VAL A 388 0.41 17.79 2.34
CA VAL A 388 1.07 16.64 1.71
C VAL A 388 0.54 15.42 2.44
N GLU A 389 -0.52 14.82 1.89
CA GLU A 389 -1.00 13.53 2.35
C GLU A 389 0.01 12.49 1.91
N TRP A 390 0.80 12.02 2.85
CA TRP A 390 1.74 10.92 2.69
C TRP A 390 0.95 9.62 2.53
N TYR A 391 0.66 9.24 1.29
CA TYR A 391 0.13 7.91 1.00
C TYR A 391 1.29 6.93 0.82
N ILE A 392 1.68 6.26 1.89
CA ILE A 392 2.34 4.95 1.78
C ILE A 392 1.21 3.95 1.51
N ARG A 393 0.88 3.76 0.23
CA ARG A 393 0.04 2.62 -0.18
C ARG A 393 0.89 1.36 -0.15
N GLN A 394 0.91 0.67 0.96
CA GLN A 394 1.00 -0.78 0.94
C GLN A 394 -0.43 -1.29 0.81
N ASN A 395 -0.71 -2.05 -0.24
CA ASN A 395 -1.89 -2.85 -0.60
C ASN A 395 -2.94 -3.15 0.51
N VAL A 396 -3.53 -2.14 1.15
CA VAL A 396 -4.54 -2.31 2.19
C VAL A 396 -5.69 -1.33 1.92
N GLU A 397 -6.41 -1.53 0.81
CA GLU A 397 -7.64 -0.77 0.54
C GLU A 397 -8.76 -0.97 1.58
N PRO A 398 -8.94 -2.11 2.28
CA PRO A 398 -10.04 -2.25 3.23
C PRO A 398 -9.88 -1.49 4.55
N TYR A 399 -8.66 -1.13 4.96
CA TYR A 399 -8.42 -0.61 6.31
C TYR A 399 -8.67 0.90 6.45
N GLU A 400 -8.41 1.70 5.42
CA GLU A 400 -8.64 3.15 5.47
C GLU A 400 -10.12 3.53 5.39
N GLU A 401 -10.94 2.73 4.72
CA GLU A 401 -12.38 2.99 4.64
C GLU A 401 -13.11 2.69 5.95
N ARG A 402 -12.59 1.83 6.81
CA ARG A 402 -13.09 1.65 8.19
C ARG A 402 -12.94 2.89 9.06
N LYS A 403 -11.89 3.71 8.86
CA LYS A 403 -11.66 4.93 9.65
C LYS A 403 -12.60 6.07 9.31
N ILE A 404 -13.10 6.14 8.09
CA ILE A 404 -14.02 7.21 7.66
C ILE A 404 -15.42 7.01 8.23
N GLN A 405 -15.77 5.79 8.64
CA GLN A 405 -17.12 5.46 9.11
C GLN A 405 -17.34 5.58 10.63
N THR A 406 -16.30 5.83 11.42
CA THR A 406 -16.41 5.89 12.91
C THR A 406 -16.49 7.29 13.50
N TYR A 407 -16.71 8.35 12.69
CA TYR A 407 -17.03 9.68 13.25
C TYR A 407 -18.42 10.15 12.81
N PRO A 408 -19.25 10.60 13.79
CA PRO A 408 -20.64 11.03 13.56
C PRO A 408 -20.73 12.30 12.72
#